data_4e9d6b1115e28bdd990e7589796cfe34
#
_entry.id   4e9d6b1115e28bdd990e7589796cfe34
#
_cell.length_a   1.000
_cell.length_b   1.000
_cell.length_c   1.000
_cell.angle_alpha   90.00
_cell.angle_beta   90.00
_cell.angle_gamma   90.00
#
_symmetry.space_group_name_H-M   'P 1'
#
loop_
_entity.id
_entity.type
_entity.pdbx_description
1 polymer ?
#
loop_
_entity_poly.entity_id
_entity_poly.type
_entity_poly.pdbx_seq_one_letter_code
_entity_poly.pdbx_strand_id
1 'polypeptide(L)'
;MKQYKYDDIEALQALISEEFSDWSSEVEITQDLVNQFAELTGDDYWLHTDPEKAKTGSPFGCTVAHGFLTLVLLPKMISEQAWEVVGFNNMLNYGSDKLRFTGVVPVGCSIHSRGRVKEISATPKGTKVVLETHVHVVGQDERPALIYELIFIYM
;
A
#
# COMPACT_ATOMS: atom_id res chain seq x y z
N MET A 1 15.39 10.12 13.91
CA MET A 1 14.22 9.23 13.97
C MET A 1 13.90 8.94 15.43
N LYS A 2 12.68 9.18 15.90
CA LYS A 2 12.28 8.92 17.29
C LYS A 2 12.00 7.44 17.48
N GLN A 3 12.57 6.82 18.53
CA GLN A 3 12.40 5.40 18.81
C GLN A 3 11.32 5.15 19.87
N TYR A 4 10.49 4.14 19.62
CA TYR A 4 9.46 3.68 20.53
C TYR A 4 9.65 2.19 20.80
N LYS A 5 9.67 1.78 22.08
CA LYS A 5 9.70 0.35 22.40
C LYS A 5 8.37 -0.29 22.03
N TYR A 6 8.45 -1.50 21.45
CA TYR A 6 7.26 -2.22 20.97
C TYR A 6 6.24 -2.56 22.07
N ASP A 7 6.68 -2.65 23.33
CA ASP A 7 5.87 -2.97 24.50
C ASP A 7 5.41 -1.73 25.30
N ASP A 8 5.84 -0.54 24.92
CA ASP A 8 5.38 0.73 25.48
C ASP A 8 4.11 1.22 24.75
N ILE A 9 2.99 0.59 25.10
CA ILE A 9 1.69 0.87 24.44
C ILE A 9 1.28 2.32 24.56
N GLU A 10 1.48 2.95 25.73
CA GLU A 10 1.09 4.34 25.96
C GLU A 10 1.88 5.30 25.05
N ALA A 11 3.19 5.11 24.96
CA ALA A 11 4.03 5.92 24.07
C ALA A 11 3.70 5.70 22.60
N LEU A 12 3.43 4.44 22.20
CA LEU A 12 3.04 4.08 20.84
C LEU A 12 1.67 4.67 20.45
N GLN A 13 0.70 4.67 21.36
CA GLN A 13 -0.62 5.23 21.11
C GLN A 13 -0.58 6.73 20.79
N ALA A 14 0.45 7.45 21.22
CA ALA A 14 0.68 8.84 20.83
C ALA A 14 0.96 9.01 19.32
N LEU A 15 1.23 7.93 18.57
CA LEU A 15 1.41 7.94 17.12
C LEU A 15 0.08 7.88 16.35
N ILE A 16 -1.02 7.53 17.01
CA ILE A 16 -2.34 7.47 16.36
C ILE A 16 -2.73 8.86 15.89
N SER A 17 -3.09 8.97 14.60
CA SER A 17 -3.42 10.24 13.96
C SER A 17 -4.58 10.08 12.97
N GLU A 18 -5.38 11.13 12.84
CA GLU A 18 -6.32 11.28 11.73
C GLU A 18 -5.66 11.85 10.48
N GLU A 19 -4.49 12.46 10.64
CA GLU A 19 -3.72 13.03 9.53
C GLU A 19 -2.83 11.99 8.89
N PHE A 20 -2.77 12.00 7.56
CA PHE A 20 -1.87 11.17 6.78
C PHE A 20 -0.46 11.78 6.74
N SER A 21 0.53 10.92 6.55
CA SER A 21 1.91 11.32 6.26
C SER A 21 2.01 12.11 4.96
N ASP A 22 3.17 12.70 4.72
CA ASP A 22 3.56 13.16 3.40
C ASP A 22 3.57 12.01 2.38
N TRP A 23 3.57 12.37 1.10
CA TRP A 23 3.62 11.41 0.01
C TRP A 23 4.94 10.62 0.02
N SER A 24 4.84 9.35 -0.33
CA SER A 24 5.99 8.49 -0.59
C SER A 24 6.72 8.87 -1.88
N SER A 25 7.84 8.21 -2.15
CA SER A 25 8.41 8.14 -3.49
C SER A 25 7.40 7.53 -4.47
N GLU A 26 7.54 7.92 -5.75
CA GLU A 26 6.70 7.44 -6.84
C GLU A 26 7.19 6.10 -7.40
N VAL A 27 6.26 5.30 -7.90
CA VAL A 27 6.52 4.06 -8.63
C VAL A 27 5.81 4.14 -9.98
N GLU A 28 6.56 4.08 -11.08
CA GLU A 28 6.01 4.04 -12.42
C GLU A 28 5.39 2.66 -12.70
N ILE A 29 4.19 2.65 -13.25
CA ILE A 29 3.47 1.44 -13.66
C ILE A 29 3.69 1.22 -15.15
N THR A 30 4.73 0.48 -15.48
CA THR A 30 5.04 0.13 -16.87
C THR A 30 4.27 -1.11 -17.33
N GLN A 31 4.09 -1.28 -18.65
CA GLN A 31 3.49 -2.49 -19.20
C GLN A 31 4.35 -3.73 -18.88
N ASP A 32 5.66 -3.58 -18.88
CA ASP A 32 6.58 -4.67 -18.54
C ASP A 32 6.37 -5.16 -17.11
N LEU A 33 6.22 -4.24 -16.15
CA LEU A 33 5.92 -4.58 -14.75
C LEU A 33 4.59 -5.34 -14.61
N VAL A 34 3.56 -4.90 -15.34
CA VAL A 34 2.25 -5.57 -15.36
C VAL A 34 2.35 -6.96 -15.99
N ASN A 35 3.11 -7.11 -17.08
CA ASN A 35 3.32 -8.41 -17.72
C ASN A 35 4.09 -9.37 -16.81
N GLN A 36 5.10 -8.90 -16.09
CA GLN A 36 5.83 -9.73 -15.11
C GLN A 36 4.90 -10.21 -13.98
N PHE A 37 4.01 -9.35 -13.50
CA PHE A 37 3.03 -9.75 -12.49
C PHE A 37 2.02 -10.75 -13.03
N ALA A 38 1.54 -10.57 -14.26
CA ALA A 38 0.65 -11.50 -14.94
C ALA A 38 1.31 -12.90 -15.09
N GLU A 39 2.58 -12.95 -15.49
CA GLU A 39 3.34 -14.19 -15.60
C GLU A 39 3.50 -14.87 -14.24
N LEU A 40 3.85 -14.10 -13.21
CA LEU A 40 4.06 -14.61 -11.85
C LEU A 40 2.79 -15.23 -11.26
N THR A 41 1.63 -14.60 -11.50
CA THR A 41 0.36 -14.95 -10.85
C THR A 41 -0.54 -15.82 -11.70
N GLY A 42 -0.33 -15.86 -13.01
CA GLY A 42 -1.24 -16.49 -13.98
C GLY A 42 -2.46 -15.64 -14.34
N ASP A 43 -2.57 -14.40 -13.84
CA ASP A 43 -3.64 -13.48 -14.19
C ASP A 43 -3.27 -12.68 -15.45
N ASP A 44 -3.46 -13.31 -16.59
CA ASP A 44 -3.12 -12.80 -17.93
C ASP A 44 -4.30 -12.15 -18.67
N TYR A 45 -5.33 -11.73 -17.93
CA TYR A 45 -6.51 -11.12 -18.53
C TYR A 45 -6.13 -9.94 -19.46
N TRP A 46 -6.71 -9.90 -20.65
CA TRP A 46 -6.31 -8.99 -21.73
C TRP A 46 -6.31 -7.50 -21.34
N LEU A 47 -7.16 -7.09 -20.39
CA LEU A 47 -7.21 -5.71 -19.90
C LEU A 47 -5.89 -5.28 -19.24
N HIS A 48 -5.10 -6.23 -18.76
CA HIS A 48 -3.78 -5.99 -18.18
C HIS A 48 -2.66 -6.17 -19.21
N THR A 49 -2.79 -7.15 -20.14
CA THR A 49 -1.66 -7.69 -20.91
C THR A 49 -1.68 -7.38 -22.39
N ASP A 50 -2.78 -6.86 -22.96
CA ASP A 50 -2.94 -6.58 -24.39
C ASP A 50 -3.20 -5.09 -24.67
N PRO A 51 -2.14 -4.27 -24.84
CA PRO A 51 -2.30 -2.84 -25.10
C PRO A 51 -3.06 -2.53 -26.39
N GLU A 52 -2.90 -3.35 -27.44
CA GLU A 52 -3.58 -3.10 -28.72
C GLU A 52 -5.09 -3.31 -28.60
N LYS A 53 -5.50 -4.38 -27.94
CA LYS A 53 -6.90 -4.63 -27.66
C LYS A 53 -7.48 -3.59 -26.69
N ALA A 54 -6.70 -3.13 -25.73
CA ALA A 54 -7.13 -2.17 -24.73
C ALA A 54 -7.41 -0.78 -25.31
N LYS A 55 -6.73 -0.37 -26.39
CA LYS A 55 -6.97 0.94 -27.06
C LYS A 55 -8.42 1.16 -27.46
N THR A 56 -9.10 0.11 -27.90
CA THR A 56 -10.48 0.20 -28.41
C THR A 56 -11.49 -0.57 -27.56
N GLY A 57 -11.05 -1.60 -26.86
CA GLY A 57 -11.90 -2.49 -26.05
C GLY A 57 -11.99 -2.12 -24.57
N SER A 58 -11.01 -1.36 -24.05
CA SER A 58 -11.02 -0.92 -22.67
C SER A 58 -11.83 0.37 -22.49
N PRO A 59 -12.66 0.51 -21.46
CA PRO A 59 -13.31 1.77 -21.13
C PRO A 59 -12.32 2.87 -20.74
N PHE A 60 -11.05 2.53 -20.51
CA PHE A 60 -9.97 3.45 -20.13
C PHE A 60 -9.08 3.85 -21.32
N GLY A 61 -9.26 3.22 -22.49
CA GLY A 61 -8.42 3.44 -23.69
C GLY A 61 -6.98 2.95 -23.57
N CYS A 62 -6.66 2.22 -22.53
CA CYS A 62 -5.34 1.64 -22.26
C CYS A 62 -5.45 0.39 -21.38
N THR A 63 -4.36 -0.33 -21.22
CA THR A 63 -4.22 -1.37 -20.20
C THR A 63 -4.16 -0.77 -18.79
N VAL A 64 -4.54 -1.55 -17.79
CA VAL A 64 -4.53 -1.14 -16.38
C VAL A 64 -3.78 -2.16 -15.53
N ALA A 65 -3.20 -1.70 -14.43
CA ALA A 65 -2.56 -2.57 -13.47
C ALA A 65 -3.58 -3.47 -12.77
N HIS A 66 -3.17 -4.69 -12.39
CA HIS A 66 -3.92 -5.49 -11.45
C HIS A 66 -4.04 -4.75 -10.10
N GLY A 67 -5.19 -4.81 -9.47
CA GLY A 67 -5.34 -4.22 -8.13
C GLY A 67 -4.33 -4.79 -7.13
N PHE A 68 -4.10 -6.10 -7.16
CA PHE A 68 -3.10 -6.75 -6.30
C PHE A 68 -1.66 -6.35 -6.62
N LEU A 69 -1.32 -6.02 -7.87
CA LEU A 69 -0.01 -5.44 -8.20
C LEU A 69 0.18 -4.11 -7.45
N THR A 70 -0.83 -3.24 -7.46
CA THR A 70 -0.79 -1.97 -6.73
C THR A 70 -0.54 -2.18 -5.23
N LEU A 71 -1.15 -3.21 -4.64
CA LEU A 71 -0.97 -3.58 -3.24
C LEU A 71 0.46 -4.06 -2.96
N VAL A 72 0.99 -5.00 -3.74
CA VAL A 72 2.31 -5.59 -3.48
C VAL A 72 3.47 -4.66 -3.79
N LEU A 73 3.22 -3.54 -4.46
CA LEU A 73 4.21 -2.49 -4.69
C LEU A 73 4.38 -1.52 -3.51
N LEU A 74 3.56 -1.60 -2.46
CA LEU A 74 3.68 -0.73 -1.27
C LEU A 74 5.11 -0.64 -0.70
N PRO A 75 5.89 -1.73 -0.61
CA PRO A 75 7.27 -1.64 -0.12
C PRO A 75 8.22 -0.83 -1.01
N LYS A 76 7.86 -0.59 -2.28
CA LYS A 76 8.63 0.30 -3.17
C LYS A 76 8.29 1.78 -3.00
N MET A 77 7.16 2.08 -2.41
CA MET A 77 6.71 3.46 -2.13
C MET A 77 7.31 3.90 -0.79
N ILE A 78 8.55 4.38 -0.85
CA ILE A 78 9.33 4.72 0.34
C ILE A 78 8.90 6.09 0.85
N SER A 79 8.48 6.14 2.12
CA SER A 79 8.19 7.37 2.86
C SER A 79 9.29 7.67 3.86
N GLU A 80 9.56 8.94 4.11
CA GLU A 80 10.40 9.33 5.23
C GLU A 80 9.70 8.99 6.54
N GLN A 81 10.37 8.18 7.38
CA GLN A 81 9.83 7.79 8.68
C GLN A 81 10.38 8.72 9.76
N ALA A 82 9.49 9.39 10.47
CA ALA A 82 9.87 10.22 11.62
C ALA A 82 10.12 9.39 12.89
N TRP A 83 9.64 8.17 12.92
CA TRP A 83 9.69 7.25 14.07
C TRP A 83 9.94 5.80 13.64
N GLU A 84 10.39 4.99 14.59
CA GLU A 84 10.56 3.55 14.42
C GLU A 84 10.17 2.79 15.69
N VAL A 85 9.70 1.56 15.53
CA VAL A 85 9.47 0.64 16.65
C VAL A 85 10.73 -0.19 16.87
N VAL A 86 11.17 -0.29 18.11
CA VAL A 86 12.42 -0.99 18.51
C VAL A 86 12.18 -2.00 19.62
N GLY A 87 13.16 -2.88 19.83
CA GLY A 87 13.18 -3.84 20.96
C GLY A 87 12.34 -5.10 20.74
N PHE A 88 11.74 -5.30 19.59
CA PHE A 88 11.03 -6.54 19.24
C PHE A 88 12.01 -7.58 18.65
N ASN A 89 11.65 -8.85 18.79
CA ASN A 89 12.38 -9.95 18.17
C ASN A 89 11.84 -10.30 16.77
N ASN A 90 10.52 -10.19 16.60
CA ASN A 90 9.85 -10.47 15.34
C ASN A 90 8.74 -9.44 15.06
N MET A 91 8.52 -9.17 13.79
CA MET A 91 7.39 -8.40 13.29
C MET A 91 6.60 -9.29 12.33
N LEU A 92 5.38 -9.60 12.70
CA LEU A 92 4.48 -10.42 11.89
C LEU A 92 3.61 -9.52 11.03
N ASN A 93 3.63 -9.71 9.72
CA ASN A 93 2.60 -9.19 8.81
C ASN A 93 1.35 -10.06 9.00
N TYR A 94 0.45 -9.62 9.87
CA TYR A 94 -0.64 -10.45 10.39
C TYR A 94 -1.83 -10.54 9.42
N GLY A 95 -2.15 -9.45 8.74
CA GLY A 95 -3.26 -9.43 7.82
C GLY A 95 -3.84 -8.03 7.58
N SER A 96 -5.11 -8.00 7.22
CA SER A 96 -5.85 -6.77 6.92
C SER A 96 -7.32 -6.92 7.28
N ASP A 97 -7.90 -5.89 7.89
CA ASP A 97 -9.34 -5.81 8.15
C ASP A 97 -10.08 -5.05 7.04
N LYS A 98 -9.34 -4.30 6.21
CA LYS A 98 -9.92 -3.53 5.11
C LYS A 98 -8.98 -3.48 3.92
N LEU A 99 -9.48 -3.95 2.79
CA LEU A 99 -8.86 -3.81 1.47
C LEU A 99 -9.94 -3.40 0.48
N ARG A 100 -9.74 -2.28 -0.23
CA ARG A 100 -10.64 -1.80 -1.27
C ARG A 100 -9.83 -1.28 -2.44
N PHE A 101 -10.14 -1.77 -3.62
CA PHE A 101 -9.68 -1.22 -4.89
C PHE A 101 -10.73 -0.21 -5.36
N THR A 102 -10.46 1.05 -5.12
CA THR A 102 -11.44 2.15 -5.27
C THR A 102 -11.27 2.93 -6.56
N GLY A 103 -10.18 2.68 -7.28
CA GLY A 103 -9.87 3.32 -8.55
C GLY A 103 -9.00 2.46 -9.44
N VAL A 104 -8.95 2.84 -10.70
CA VAL A 104 -8.15 2.18 -11.73
C VAL A 104 -6.76 2.83 -11.78
N VAL A 105 -5.74 2.03 -11.99
CA VAL A 105 -4.36 2.47 -12.19
C VAL A 105 -3.98 2.19 -13.65
N PRO A 106 -4.00 3.20 -14.54
CA PRO A 106 -3.61 3.04 -15.94
C PRO A 106 -2.12 2.69 -16.06
N VAL A 107 -1.78 1.83 -17.02
CA VAL A 107 -0.38 1.65 -17.42
C VAL A 107 0.16 2.95 -18.02
N GLY A 108 1.39 3.30 -17.65
CA GLY A 108 2.06 4.56 -18.04
C GLY A 108 1.93 5.69 -17.02
N CYS A 109 1.14 5.52 -15.94
CA CYS A 109 1.13 6.47 -14.84
C CYS A 109 2.12 6.09 -13.73
N SER A 110 2.38 7.03 -12.82
CA SER A 110 3.04 6.76 -11.54
C SER A 110 2.01 6.69 -10.42
N ILE A 111 2.33 5.91 -9.38
CA ILE A 111 1.57 5.84 -8.14
C ILE A 111 2.45 6.24 -6.97
N HIS A 112 1.84 6.77 -5.92
CA HIS A 112 2.46 7.07 -4.64
C HIS A 112 1.49 6.73 -3.50
N SER A 113 1.98 6.67 -2.29
CA SER A 113 1.17 6.34 -1.12
C SER A 113 1.37 7.35 0.01
N ARG A 114 0.40 7.37 0.91
CA ARG A 114 0.51 8.00 2.22
C ARG A 114 -0.20 7.14 3.24
N GLY A 115 0.23 7.22 4.49
CA GLY A 115 -0.30 6.38 5.54
C GLY A 115 -0.46 7.10 6.85
N ARG A 116 -1.20 6.49 7.76
CA ARG A 116 -1.34 6.92 9.15
C ARG A 116 -1.41 5.73 10.08
N VAL A 117 -1.02 5.91 11.32
CA VAL A 117 -1.30 4.95 12.37
C VAL A 117 -2.76 5.11 12.79
N LYS A 118 -3.54 4.05 12.60
CA LYS A 118 -4.98 4.06 12.90
C LYS A 118 -5.29 3.52 14.29
N GLU A 119 -4.61 2.45 14.68
CA GLU A 119 -4.85 1.75 15.95
C GLU A 119 -3.57 1.14 16.49
N ILE A 120 -3.42 1.20 17.79
CA ILE A 120 -2.39 0.46 18.52
C ILE A 120 -3.02 -0.17 19.75
N SER A 121 -2.84 -1.47 19.93
CA SER A 121 -3.40 -2.22 21.04
C SER A 121 -2.51 -3.38 21.47
N ALA A 122 -2.56 -3.72 22.76
CA ALA A 122 -1.91 -4.93 23.28
C ALA A 122 -2.69 -6.18 22.90
N THR A 123 -1.97 -7.24 22.58
CA THR A 123 -2.53 -8.58 22.33
C THR A 123 -1.76 -9.62 23.14
N PRO A 124 -2.29 -10.84 23.30
CA PRO A 124 -1.54 -11.93 23.97
C PRO A 124 -0.22 -12.29 23.26
N LYS A 125 -0.06 -11.91 21.99
CA LYS A 125 1.13 -12.20 21.16
C LYS A 125 2.12 -11.03 21.08
N GLY A 126 1.74 -9.84 21.53
CA GLY A 126 2.54 -8.63 21.45
C GLY A 126 1.71 -7.39 21.10
N THR A 127 2.33 -6.41 20.50
CA THR A 127 1.69 -5.15 20.15
C THR A 127 1.16 -5.15 18.72
N LYS A 128 -0.16 -5.03 18.59
CA LYS A 128 -0.84 -4.85 17.30
C LYS A 128 -0.77 -3.38 16.89
N VAL A 129 -0.34 -3.15 15.65
CA VAL A 129 -0.35 -1.84 15.00
C VAL A 129 -1.13 -1.95 13.70
N VAL A 130 -2.13 -1.08 13.52
CA VAL A 130 -2.90 -0.97 12.28
C VAL A 130 -2.47 0.30 11.56
N LEU A 131 -1.94 0.12 10.36
CA LEU A 131 -1.60 1.20 9.44
C LEU A 131 -2.67 1.31 8.36
N GLU A 132 -3.32 2.45 8.27
CA GLU A 132 -4.17 2.78 7.12
C GLU A 132 -3.31 3.43 6.05
N THR A 133 -3.30 2.84 4.86
CA THR A 133 -2.50 3.29 3.72
C THR A 133 -3.40 3.53 2.51
N HIS A 134 -3.24 4.67 1.88
CA HIS A 134 -3.91 5.03 0.63
C HIS A 134 -2.88 5.13 -0.49
N VAL A 135 -3.15 4.46 -1.61
CA VAL A 135 -2.36 4.59 -2.84
C VAL A 135 -3.16 5.41 -3.84
N HIS A 136 -2.51 6.39 -4.45
CA HIS A 136 -3.10 7.26 -5.46
C HIS A 136 -2.31 7.20 -6.77
N VAL A 137 -2.99 7.45 -7.87
CA VAL A 137 -2.33 7.83 -9.12
C VAL A 137 -1.83 9.26 -8.96
N VAL A 138 -0.56 9.51 -9.27
CA VAL A 138 0.04 10.85 -9.20
C VAL A 138 -0.77 11.83 -10.05
N GLY A 139 -1.14 12.96 -9.46
CA GLY A 139 -2.03 13.95 -10.07
C GLY A 139 -3.53 13.67 -9.89
N GLN A 140 -3.92 12.60 -9.19
CA GLN A 140 -5.30 12.28 -8.82
C GLN A 140 -5.43 12.13 -7.29
N ASP A 141 -5.02 13.13 -6.57
CA ASP A 141 -4.83 13.08 -5.11
C ASP A 141 -6.14 13.10 -4.32
N GLU A 142 -7.27 13.44 -4.95
CA GLU A 142 -8.59 13.47 -4.30
C GLU A 142 -9.17 12.08 -4.07
N ARG A 143 -8.83 11.09 -4.91
CA ARG A 143 -9.39 9.74 -4.84
C ARG A 143 -8.30 8.68 -4.82
N PRO A 144 -8.20 7.88 -3.74
CA PRO A 144 -7.28 6.75 -3.73
C PRO A 144 -7.71 5.68 -4.76
N ALA A 145 -6.75 5.03 -5.37
CA ALA A 145 -6.94 3.82 -6.16
C ALA A 145 -7.01 2.57 -5.27
N LEU A 146 -6.37 2.63 -4.10
CA LEU A 146 -6.33 1.57 -3.11
C LEU A 146 -6.46 2.15 -1.70
N ILE A 147 -7.29 1.52 -0.87
CA ILE A 147 -7.34 1.72 0.59
C ILE A 147 -7.02 0.39 1.25
N TYR A 148 -6.01 0.39 2.14
CA TYR A 148 -5.51 -0.81 2.79
C TYR A 148 -5.22 -0.56 4.27
N GLU A 149 -5.77 -1.40 5.14
CA GLU A 149 -5.44 -1.43 6.57
C GLU A 149 -4.53 -2.61 6.86
N LEU A 150 -3.23 -2.34 6.91
CA LEU A 150 -2.22 -3.36 7.19
C LEU A 150 -2.06 -3.54 8.70
N ILE A 151 -2.09 -4.79 9.15
CA ILE A 151 -1.95 -5.15 10.56
C ILE A 151 -0.61 -5.81 10.79
N PHE A 152 0.22 -5.18 11.61
CA PHE A 152 1.44 -5.76 12.16
C PHE A 152 1.26 -6.20 13.60
N ILE A 153 1.97 -7.25 14.01
CA ILE A 153 2.17 -7.63 15.41
C ILE A 153 3.67 -7.65 15.70
N TYR A 154 4.10 -6.78 16.59
CA TYR A 154 5.46 -6.75 17.10
C TYR A 154 5.56 -7.64 18.34
N MET A 155 6.55 -8.58 18.36
CA MET A 155 6.73 -9.59 19.40
C MET A 155 8.16 -9.60 19.96
#